data_97ad067e1a0a62e14ebd992e84cb1d98
#
_entry.id   97ad067e1a0a62e14ebd992e84cb1d98
#
_cell.length_a   1.000
_cell.length_b   1.000
_cell.length_c   1.000
_cell.angle_alpha   90.00
_cell.angle_beta   90.00
_cell.angle_gamma   90.00
#
_symmetry.space_group_name_H-M   'P 1'
#
loop_
_entity.id
_entity.type
_entity.pdbx_description
1 polymer ?
#
loop_
_entity_poly.entity_id
_entity_poly.type
_entity_poly.pdbx_seq_one_letter_code
_entity_poly.pdbx_strand_id
1 'polypeptide(L)'
;MSQRSMKNGIIALLFVAYIILYRLFIFTNYMKFAEMISASFLIVVLALSIKLLGFRKDKPSMLSKNIIKVTVFYLVLAFSVMYGLGLVVGFLHNAYSRSLFTLFDNMFVPIIIIVMVELIRYVVIWANKDKKVFVGIFTVLLILFELMIAVRTLNLNDIAATFNLSATVIVPVIVKNFILSYLCYHVGYKVPLVYRLVMDTYIFIVPILPDIGDYLNSIILLSVPFLIYITAFPMIDDRSSKSEPVLNIDNFSFLNIPIIILLVILVSLISGFFPLYMIGIGSDSMNPKISKGDAVIIKKINKNTEIKQKDIIAYNSGGKIVVHRVVNINKSKDRITYTTKGDANKSKDPQDVKRKQIKGIVKLKVPFIAYPTVWLSELING
;
A
#
# COMPACT_ATOMS: atom_id res chain seq x y z
N MET A 1 -16.83 -38.77 -19.81
CA MET A 1 -16.17 -37.54 -19.36
C MET A 1 -15.12 -37.12 -20.35
N SER A 2 -15.12 -35.88 -20.90
CA SER A 2 -14.11 -35.51 -21.90
C SER A 2 -12.72 -35.48 -21.26
N GLN A 3 -11.67 -35.81 -22.02
CA GLN A 3 -10.26 -35.80 -21.55
C GLN A 3 -9.89 -34.47 -20.87
N ARG A 4 -10.46 -33.34 -21.36
CA ARG A 4 -10.28 -32.01 -20.82
C ARG A 4 -10.98 -31.83 -19.44
N SER A 5 -12.16 -32.43 -19.26
CA SER A 5 -12.87 -32.40 -18.00
C SER A 5 -12.10 -33.14 -16.89
N MET A 6 -11.45 -34.26 -17.23
CA MET A 6 -10.60 -35.02 -16.32
C MET A 6 -9.36 -34.18 -15.90
N LYS A 7 -8.68 -33.53 -16.86
CA LYS A 7 -7.53 -32.66 -16.59
C LYS A 7 -7.88 -31.49 -15.68
N ASN A 8 -9.02 -30.85 -15.92
CA ASN A 8 -9.55 -29.79 -15.06
C ASN A 8 -9.86 -30.27 -13.64
N GLY A 9 -10.45 -31.48 -13.52
CA GLY A 9 -10.75 -32.10 -12.24
C GLY A 9 -9.49 -32.36 -11.41
N ILE A 10 -8.39 -32.79 -12.06
CA ILE A 10 -7.11 -33.00 -11.36
C ILE A 10 -6.60 -31.69 -10.75
N ILE A 11 -6.60 -30.57 -11.51
CA ILE A 11 -6.13 -29.29 -11.02
C ILE A 11 -7.01 -28.80 -9.85
N ALA A 12 -8.33 -28.89 -9.99
CA ALA A 12 -9.26 -28.50 -8.91
C ALA A 12 -9.06 -29.35 -7.64
N LEU A 13 -8.91 -30.65 -7.77
CA LEU A 13 -8.64 -31.57 -6.65
C LEU A 13 -7.33 -31.24 -5.95
N LEU A 14 -6.27 -30.87 -6.68
CA LEU A 14 -5.01 -30.44 -6.08
C LEU A 14 -5.20 -29.19 -5.20
N PHE A 15 -5.95 -28.21 -5.66
CA PHE A 15 -6.26 -27.02 -4.85
C PHE A 15 -7.07 -27.36 -3.60
N VAL A 16 -8.12 -28.19 -3.73
CA VAL A 16 -8.96 -28.59 -2.59
C VAL A 16 -8.13 -29.37 -1.57
N ALA A 17 -7.35 -30.35 -2.04
CA ALA A 17 -6.48 -31.14 -1.16
C ALA A 17 -5.47 -30.25 -0.42
N TYR A 18 -4.86 -29.30 -1.13
CA TYR A 18 -3.91 -28.36 -0.52
C TYR A 18 -4.56 -27.44 0.50
N ILE A 19 -5.75 -26.88 0.23
CA ILE A 19 -6.49 -26.04 1.18
C ILE A 19 -6.75 -26.80 2.47
N ILE A 20 -7.19 -28.08 2.37
CA ILE A 20 -7.43 -28.92 3.53
C ILE A 20 -6.12 -29.20 4.29
N LEU A 21 -5.08 -29.62 3.61
CA LEU A 21 -3.77 -29.92 4.22
C LEU A 21 -3.15 -28.67 4.85
N TYR A 22 -3.24 -27.52 4.20
CA TYR A 22 -2.75 -26.27 4.76
C TYR A 22 -3.42 -25.96 6.08
N ARG A 23 -4.75 -26.07 6.15
CA ARG A 23 -5.51 -25.74 7.36
C ARG A 23 -5.25 -26.73 8.49
N LEU A 24 -5.13 -28.01 8.19
CA LEU A 24 -4.97 -29.07 9.21
C LEU A 24 -3.54 -29.23 9.71
N PHE A 25 -2.54 -29.14 8.83
CA PHE A 25 -1.17 -29.49 9.14
C PHE A 25 -0.20 -28.33 9.00
N ILE A 26 -0.20 -27.62 7.87
CA ILE A 26 0.82 -26.61 7.55
C ILE A 26 0.66 -25.42 8.48
N PHE A 27 -0.56 -24.91 8.60
CA PHE A 27 -0.83 -23.72 9.42
C PHE A 27 -0.55 -23.95 10.91
N THR A 28 -0.91 -25.11 11.44
CA THR A 28 -0.78 -25.40 12.88
C THR A 28 0.65 -25.71 13.30
N ASN A 29 1.39 -26.46 12.50
CA ASN A 29 2.70 -27.00 12.88
C ASN A 29 3.89 -26.22 12.30
N TYR A 30 3.74 -25.62 11.12
CA TYR A 30 4.84 -25.03 10.34
C TYR A 30 4.54 -23.63 9.83
N MET A 31 3.92 -22.79 10.65
CA MET A 31 3.44 -21.47 10.25
C MET A 31 4.52 -20.57 9.61
N LYS A 32 5.77 -20.63 10.10
CA LYS A 32 6.90 -19.88 9.54
C LYS A 32 7.24 -20.26 8.09
N PHE A 33 6.98 -21.51 7.72
CA PHE A 33 7.28 -22.07 6.39
C PHE A 33 6.03 -22.16 5.51
N ALA A 34 4.86 -21.83 6.03
CA ALA A 34 3.60 -22.02 5.32
C ALA A 34 3.56 -21.29 3.97
N GLU A 35 4.08 -20.07 3.90
CA GLU A 35 4.16 -19.30 2.66
C GLU A 35 5.14 -19.91 1.66
N MET A 36 6.30 -20.39 2.12
CA MET A 36 7.29 -21.06 1.26
C MET A 36 6.73 -22.38 0.71
N ILE A 37 6.02 -23.14 1.53
CA ILE A 37 5.34 -24.38 1.12
C ILE A 37 4.25 -24.04 0.09
N SER A 38 3.49 -22.94 0.30
CA SER A 38 2.49 -22.46 -0.63
C SER A 38 3.09 -22.06 -1.98
N ALA A 39 4.21 -21.34 -1.98
CA ALA A 39 4.92 -20.96 -3.20
C ALA A 39 5.40 -22.20 -3.97
N SER A 40 6.00 -23.18 -3.27
CA SER A 40 6.46 -24.44 -3.87
C SER A 40 5.32 -25.25 -4.47
N PHE A 41 4.19 -25.36 -3.76
CA PHE A 41 2.97 -25.98 -4.27
C PHE A 41 2.48 -25.31 -5.56
N LEU A 42 2.40 -23.99 -5.58
CA LEU A 42 1.93 -23.23 -6.74
C LEU A 42 2.85 -23.40 -7.97
N ILE A 43 4.17 -23.50 -7.75
CA ILE A 43 5.12 -23.80 -8.85
C ILE A 43 4.80 -25.18 -9.48
N VAL A 44 4.58 -26.19 -8.64
CA VAL A 44 4.23 -27.54 -9.12
C VAL A 44 2.88 -27.52 -9.86
N VAL A 45 1.88 -26.84 -9.29
CA VAL A 45 0.55 -26.73 -9.92
C VAL A 45 0.61 -25.96 -11.25
N LEU A 46 1.42 -24.91 -11.34
CA LEU A 46 1.63 -24.20 -12.60
C LEU A 46 2.24 -25.11 -13.67
N ALA A 47 3.31 -25.81 -13.31
CA ALA A 47 3.97 -26.75 -14.24
C ALA A 47 3.00 -27.84 -14.73
N LEU A 48 2.21 -28.41 -13.82
CA LEU A 48 1.17 -29.40 -14.16
C LEU A 48 0.06 -28.79 -15.02
N SER A 49 -0.39 -27.57 -14.71
CA SER A 49 -1.43 -26.88 -15.48
C SER A 49 -0.97 -26.62 -16.92
N ILE A 50 0.28 -26.18 -17.09
CA ILE A 50 0.88 -25.97 -18.43
C ILE A 50 1.02 -27.31 -19.18
N LYS A 51 1.46 -28.36 -18.52
CA LYS A 51 1.60 -29.70 -19.12
C LYS A 51 0.25 -30.30 -19.55
N LEU A 52 -0.79 -30.11 -18.73
CA LEU A 52 -2.11 -30.69 -18.97
C LEU A 52 -2.98 -29.90 -19.94
N LEU A 53 -2.97 -28.57 -19.82
CA LEU A 53 -3.88 -27.66 -20.55
C LEU A 53 -3.17 -26.89 -21.67
N GLY A 54 -1.85 -26.85 -21.67
CA GLY A 54 -1.03 -26.04 -22.57
C GLY A 54 -0.89 -24.60 -22.09
N PHE A 55 0.13 -23.91 -22.60
CA PHE A 55 0.33 -22.48 -22.38
C PHE A 55 0.21 -21.73 -23.69
N ARG A 56 -0.72 -20.79 -23.75
CA ARG A 56 -0.83 -19.89 -24.90
C ARG A 56 -0.21 -18.55 -24.56
N LYS A 57 0.74 -18.10 -25.37
CA LYS A 57 1.38 -16.80 -25.19
C LYS A 57 0.34 -15.67 -25.24
N ASP A 58 0.27 -14.88 -24.19
CA ASP A 58 -0.59 -13.70 -24.15
C ASP A 58 0.00 -12.61 -25.04
N LYS A 59 -0.60 -12.41 -26.21
CA LYS A 59 -0.18 -11.37 -27.15
C LYS A 59 -0.65 -10.01 -26.64
N PRO A 60 0.24 -9.00 -26.56
CA PRO A 60 -0.17 -7.65 -26.18
C PRO A 60 -1.18 -7.11 -27.20
N SER A 61 -2.38 -6.77 -26.72
CA SER A 61 -3.41 -6.08 -27.51
C SER A 61 -3.48 -4.62 -27.08
N MET A 62 -3.98 -3.74 -27.95
CA MET A 62 -4.21 -2.33 -27.63
C MET A 62 -5.15 -2.22 -26.42
N LEU A 63 -6.22 -3.01 -26.39
CA LEU A 63 -7.15 -3.09 -25.27
C LEU A 63 -6.46 -3.44 -23.95
N SER A 64 -5.60 -4.47 -23.93
CA SER A 64 -4.85 -4.85 -22.72
C SER A 64 -3.96 -3.72 -22.23
N LYS A 65 -3.27 -3.02 -23.14
CA LYS A 65 -2.44 -1.86 -22.80
C LYS A 65 -3.27 -0.72 -22.20
N ASN A 66 -4.42 -0.41 -22.78
CA ASN A 66 -5.29 0.65 -22.28
C ASN A 66 -5.87 0.31 -20.89
N ILE A 67 -6.30 -0.93 -20.68
CA ILE A 67 -6.79 -1.34 -19.36
C ILE A 67 -5.66 -1.37 -18.32
N ILE A 68 -4.41 -1.68 -18.69
CA ILE A 68 -3.25 -1.51 -17.79
C ILE A 68 -3.08 -0.04 -17.39
N LYS A 69 -3.18 0.91 -18.35
CA LYS A 69 -3.11 2.35 -18.04
C LYS A 69 -4.20 2.78 -17.06
N VAL A 70 -5.44 2.34 -17.29
CA VAL A 70 -6.58 2.56 -16.37
C VAL A 70 -6.30 1.98 -14.99
N THR A 71 -5.78 0.76 -14.93
CA THR A 71 -5.42 0.09 -13.68
C THR A 71 -4.37 0.91 -12.91
N VAL A 72 -3.29 1.33 -13.58
CA VAL A 72 -2.24 2.16 -12.97
C VAL A 72 -2.81 3.50 -12.49
N PHE A 73 -3.69 4.12 -13.27
CA PHE A 73 -4.34 5.38 -12.87
C PHE A 73 -5.13 5.22 -11.56
N TYR A 74 -5.99 4.20 -11.45
CA TYR A 74 -6.77 3.98 -10.22
C TYR A 74 -5.91 3.56 -9.03
N LEU A 75 -4.81 2.84 -9.26
CA LEU A 75 -3.84 2.53 -8.21
C LEU A 75 -3.18 3.80 -7.66
N VAL A 76 -2.72 4.68 -8.56
CA VAL A 76 -2.12 5.98 -8.17
C VAL A 76 -3.14 6.84 -7.43
N LEU A 77 -4.38 6.90 -7.94
CA LEU A 77 -5.46 7.63 -7.29
C LEU A 77 -5.76 7.09 -5.89
N ALA A 78 -5.83 5.76 -5.73
CA ALA A 78 -6.06 5.12 -4.43
C ALA A 78 -4.96 5.46 -3.43
N PHE A 79 -3.69 5.37 -3.82
CA PHE A 79 -2.58 5.77 -2.96
C PHE A 79 -2.61 7.27 -2.63
N SER A 80 -2.95 8.12 -3.60
CA SER A 80 -3.09 9.56 -3.36
C SER A 80 -4.17 9.84 -2.30
N VAL A 81 -5.31 9.16 -2.39
CA VAL A 81 -6.39 9.27 -1.40
C VAL A 81 -5.96 8.71 -0.05
N MET A 82 -5.37 7.51 0.00
CA MET A 82 -4.90 6.88 1.24
C MET A 82 -3.90 7.76 1.98
N TYR A 83 -2.87 8.25 1.29
CA TYR A 83 -1.84 9.08 1.89
C TYR A 83 -2.33 10.51 2.17
N GLY A 84 -3.25 11.02 1.36
CA GLY A 84 -3.96 12.28 1.65
C GLY A 84 -4.77 12.21 2.94
N LEU A 85 -5.52 11.13 3.15
CA LEU A 85 -6.22 10.86 4.41
C LEU A 85 -5.23 10.67 5.56
N GLY A 86 -4.11 10.00 5.33
CA GLY A 86 -3.05 9.83 6.33
C GLY A 86 -2.45 11.15 6.82
N LEU A 87 -2.42 12.21 5.99
CA LEU A 87 -2.01 13.56 6.44
C LEU A 87 -2.94 14.11 7.52
N VAL A 88 -4.19 13.67 7.50
CA VAL A 88 -5.24 14.13 8.41
C VAL A 88 -5.29 13.26 9.67
N VAL A 89 -5.37 11.93 9.48
CA VAL A 89 -5.58 10.98 10.58
C VAL A 89 -4.25 10.60 11.26
N GLY A 90 -3.14 10.65 10.51
CA GLY A 90 -1.81 10.25 10.97
C GLY A 90 -1.26 9.03 10.22
N PHE A 91 -0.02 8.66 10.58
CA PHE A 91 0.69 7.55 9.96
C PHE A 91 1.28 6.62 11.02
N LEU A 92 1.15 5.33 10.77
CA LEU A 92 1.83 4.29 11.53
C LEU A 92 3.17 3.97 10.88
N HIS A 93 4.19 3.74 11.70
CA HIS A 93 5.47 3.22 11.21
C HIS A 93 5.31 1.76 10.82
N ASN A 94 5.76 1.42 9.63
CA ASN A 94 5.71 0.05 9.17
C ASN A 94 6.61 -0.85 10.04
N ALA A 95 6.09 -1.98 10.48
CA ALA A 95 6.80 -2.96 11.32
C ALA A 95 7.92 -3.71 10.58
N TYR A 96 7.88 -3.72 9.24
CA TYR A 96 8.91 -4.43 8.46
C TYR A 96 10.26 -3.71 8.55
N SER A 97 11.32 -4.50 8.75
CA SER A 97 12.69 -4.00 8.80
C SER A 97 13.11 -3.40 7.45
N ARG A 98 13.94 -2.34 7.49
CA ARG A 98 14.26 -1.48 6.36
C ARG A 98 15.65 -1.75 5.74
N SER A 99 16.31 -2.84 6.13
CA SER A 99 17.48 -3.31 5.40
C SER A 99 17.07 -3.75 4.00
N LEU A 100 17.84 -3.42 2.97
CA LEU A 100 17.57 -3.87 1.59
C LEU A 100 17.45 -5.38 1.52
N PHE A 101 18.25 -6.10 2.30
CA PHE A 101 18.20 -7.56 2.37
C PHE A 101 16.87 -8.05 2.97
N THR A 102 16.42 -7.46 4.08
CA THR A 102 15.15 -7.86 4.72
C THR A 102 13.92 -7.43 3.91
N LEU A 103 13.98 -6.33 3.16
CA LEU A 103 12.94 -5.95 2.21
C LEU A 103 12.81 -7.02 1.12
N PHE A 104 13.93 -7.43 0.54
CA PHE A 104 13.95 -8.47 -0.49
C PHE A 104 13.43 -9.80 0.05
N ASP A 105 13.87 -10.21 1.25
CA ASP A 105 13.44 -11.44 1.91
C ASP A 105 11.92 -11.45 2.18
N ASN A 106 11.37 -10.35 2.69
CA ASN A 106 9.94 -10.21 2.94
C ASN A 106 9.07 -10.18 1.67
N MET A 107 9.60 -9.68 0.55
CA MET A 107 8.85 -9.55 -0.71
C MET A 107 8.94 -10.78 -1.61
N PHE A 108 10.02 -11.54 -1.50
CA PHE A 108 10.34 -12.60 -2.47
C PHE A 108 9.25 -13.67 -2.55
N VAL A 109 8.86 -14.23 -1.42
CA VAL A 109 7.84 -15.29 -1.36
C VAL A 109 6.44 -14.77 -1.76
N PRO A 110 5.93 -13.65 -1.24
CA PRO A 110 4.67 -13.06 -1.70
C PRO A 110 4.63 -12.77 -3.20
N ILE A 111 5.70 -12.23 -3.78
CA ILE A 111 5.75 -11.98 -5.23
C ILE A 111 5.65 -13.30 -6.01
N ILE A 112 6.36 -14.34 -5.60
CA ILE A 112 6.25 -15.66 -6.25
C ILE A 112 4.81 -16.17 -6.19
N ILE A 113 4.17 -16.12 -5.01
CA ILE A 113 2.78 -16.55 -4.85
C ILE A 113 1.85 -15.78 -5.81
N ILE A 114 1.97 -14.45 -5.85
CA ILE A 114 1.16 -13.60 -6.73
C ILE A 114 1.35 -13.99 -8.21
N VAL A 115 2.60 -14.07 -8.66
CA VAL A 115 2.91 -14.40 -10.06
C VAL A 115 2.39 -15.78 -10.43
N MET A 116 2.63 -16.79 -9.57
CA MET A 116 2.17 -18.17 -9.83
C MET A 116 0.65 -18.27 -9.87
N VAL A 117 -0.06 -17.65 -8.92
CA VAL A 117 -1.53 -17.63 -8.88
C VAL A 117 -2.10 -16.99 -10.16
N GLU A 118 -1.57 -15.85 -10.60
CA GLU A 118 -2.10 -15.16 -11.79
C GLU A 118 -1.79 -15.92 -13.08
N LEU A 119 -0.64 -16.58 -13.17
CA LEU A 119 -0.33 -17.46 -14.30
C LEU A 119 -1.21 -18.70 -14.32
N ILE A 120 -1.46 -19.34 -13.18
CA ILE A 120 -2.39 -20.48 -13.08
C ILE A 120 -3.80 -20.04 -13.45
N ARG A 121 -4.26 -18.90 -12.91
CA ARG A 121 -5.54 -18.28 -13.30
C ARG A 121 -5.66 -18.16 -14.81
N TYR A 122 -4.64 -17.62 -15.44
CA TYR A 122 -4.61 -17.43 -16.89
C TYR A 122 -4.67 -18.76 -17.65
N VAL A 123 -3.82 -19.73 -17.32
CA VAL A 123 -3.77 -21.03 -17.98
C VAL A 123 -5.12 -21.75 -17.89
N VAL A 124 -5.72 -21.77 -16.70
CA VAL A 124 -6.99 -22.47 -16.48
C VAL A 124 -8.16 -21.75 -17.14
N ILE A 125 -8.26 -20.43 -16.99
CA ILE A 125 -9.34 -19.64 -17.58
C ILE A 125 -9.25 -19.69 -19.12
N TRP A 126 -8.05 -19.48 -19.67
CA TRP A 126 -7.86 -19.50 -21.11
C TRP A 126 -8.22 -20.86 -21.73
N ALA A 127 -7.79 -21.93 -21.09
CA ALA A 127 -8.11 -23.27 -21.53
C ALA A 127 -9.62 -23.58 -21.48
N ASN A 128 -10.40 -22.89 -20.68
CA ASN A 128 -11.82 -23.18 -20.41
C ASN A 128 -12.77 -22.02 -20.71
N LYS A 129 -12.42 -21.14 -21.66
CA LYS A 129 -13.29 -20.01 -22.07
C LYS A 129 -14.68 -20.44 -22.54
N ASP A 130 -14.79 -21.63 -23.10
CA ASP A 130 -16.04 -22.26 -23.51
C ASP A 130 -16.91 -22.78 -22.34
N LYS A 131 -16.32 -22.95 -21.15
CA LYS A 131 -16.96 -23.52 -19.95
C LYS A 131 -17.07 -22.51 -18.82
N LYS A 132 -17.92 -21.50 -18.96
CA LYS A 132 -18.09 -20.41 -18.00
C LYS A 132 -18.31 -20.88 -16.57
N VAL A 133 -19.09 -21.95 -16.38
CA VAL A 133 -19.36 -22.53 -15.05
C VAL A 133 -18.07 -23.02 -14.39
N PHE A 134 -17.20 -23.70 -15.14
CA PHE A 134 -15.92 -24.17 -14.60
C PHE A 134 -14.99 -23.00 -14.25
N VAL A 135 -14.97 -21.95 -15.07
CA VAL A 135 -14.25 -20.72 -14.76
C VAL A 135 -14.73 -20.10 -13.44
N GLY A 136 -16.04 -20.08 -13.20
CA GLY A 136 -16.64 -19.64 -11.94
C GLY A 136 -16.19 -20.50 -10.75
N ILE A 137 -16.28 -21.82 -10.86
CA ILE A 137 -15.84 -22.76 -9.82
C ILE A 137 -14.35 -22.56 -9.51
N PHE A 138 -13.51 -22.43 -10.54
CA PHE A 138 -12.08 -22.20 -10.33
C PHE A 138 -11.78 -20.85 -9.68
N THR A 139 -12.56 -19.81 -9.99
CA THR A 139 -12.47 -18.53 -9.30
C THR A 139 -12.78 -18.65 -7.80
N VAL A 140 -13.80 -19.45 -7.45
CA VAL A 140 -14.12 -19.75 -6.04
C VAL A 140 -12.95 -20.48 -5.35
N LEU A 141 -12.30 -21.43 -6.01
CA LEU A 141 -11.12 -22.10 -5.48
C LEU A 141 -9.95 -21.13 -5.22
N LEU A 142 -9.74 -20.16 -6.11
CA LEU A 142 -8.73 -19.12 -5.89
C LEU A 142 -9.09 -18.20 -4.72
N ILE A 143 -10.38 -17.86 -4.55
CA ILE A 143 -10.87 -17.11 -3.38
C ILE A 143 -10.59 -17.90 -2.10
N LEU A 144 -10.95 -19.18 -2.05
CA LEU A 144 -10.71 -20.03 -0.89
C LEU A 144 -9.22 -20.16 -0.58
N PHE A 145 -8.37 -20.29 -1.60
CA PHE A 145 -6.92 -20.31 -1.45
C PHE A 145 -6.40 -19.01 -0.83
N GLU A 146 -6.84 -17.86 -1.30
CA GLU A 146 -6.41 -16.57 -0.77
C GLU A 146 -6.93 -16.34 0.66
N LEU A 147 -8.19 -16.67 0.92
CA LEU A 147 -8.77 -16.60 2.28
C LEU A 147 -8.06 -17.52 3.27
N MET A 148 -7.62 -18.69 2.83
CA MET A 148 -6.85 -19.62 3.65
C MET A 148 -5.55 -18.97 4.16
N ILE A 149 -4.86 -18.20 3.31
CA ILE A 149 -3.63 -17.48 3.69
C ILE A 149 -3.95 -16.26 4.55
N ALA A 150 -4.98 -15.49 4.20
CA ALA A 150 -5.33 -14.23 4.86
C ALA A 150 -5.95 -14.42 6.25
N VAL A 151 -6.80 -15.44 6.42
CA VAL A 151 -7.54 -15.68 7.67
C VAL A 151 -6.78 -16.67 8.56
N ARG A 152 -6.08 -16.13 9.53
CA ARG A 152 -5.28 -16.95 10.48
C ARG A 152 -6.15 -17.61 11.56
N THR A 153 -7.08 -16.86 12.15
CA THR A 153 -7.96 -17.32 13.20
C THR A 153 -9.41 -16.97 12.88
N LEU A 154 -10.30 -17.93 13.06
CA LEU A 154 -11.75 -17.76 12.95
C LEU A 154 -12.36 -17.97 14.32
N ASN A 155 -12.86 -16.91 14.93
CA ASN A 155 -13.63 -17.02 16.16
C ASN A 155 -15.10 -16.77 15.82
N LEU A 156 -15.81 -17.83 15.47
CA LEU A 156 -17.24 -17.77 15.09
C LEU A 156 -18.17 -17.47 16.27
N ASN A 157 -17.67 -17.55 17.50
CA ASN A 157 -18.47 -17.28 18.71
C ASN A 157 -18.59 -15.77 18.98
N ASP A 158 -17.72 -14.96 18.40
CA ASP A 158 -17.77 -13.50 18.48
C ASP A 158 -18.36 -12.92 17.19
N ILE A 159 -19.61 -12.49 17.26
CA ILE A 159 -20.35 -11.93 16.12
C ILE A 159 -19.67 -10.65 15.62
N ALA A 160 -19.17 -9.79 16.52
CA ALA A 160 -18.52 -8.55 16.14
C ALA A 160 -17.20 -8.81 15.42
N ALA A 161 -16.37 -9.74 15.93
CA ALA A 161 -15.11 -10.14 15.29
C ALA A 161 -15.38 -10.81 13.93
N THR A 162 -16.41 -11.65 13.82
CA THR A 162 -16.81 -12.30 12.56
C THR A 162 -17.30 -11.27 11.54
N PHE A 163 -18.10 -10.29 11.95
CA PHE A 163 -18.56 -9.21 11.08
C PHE A 163 -17.38 -8.35 10.60
N ASN A 164 -16.49 -7.97 11.51
CA ASN A 164 -15.30 -7.21 11.15
C ASN A 164 -14.43 -7.96 10.13
N LEU A 165 -14.11 -9.23 10.38
CA LEU A 165 -13.36 -10.08 9.46
C LEU A 165 -14.06 -10.20 8.08
N SER A 166 -15.38 -10.33 8.08
CA SER A 166 -16.17 -10.43 6.85
C SER A 166 -16.08 -9.15 6.04
N ALA A 167 -16.26 -7.99 6.69
CA ALA A 167 -16.24 -6.69 6.02
C ALA A 167 -14.84 -6.29 5.56
N THR A 168 -13.81 -6.59 6.36
CA THR A 168 -12.45 -6.08 6.09
C THR A 168 -11.58 -7.02 5.27
N VAL A 169 -11.87 -8.32 5.24
CA VAL A 169 -11.05 -9.31 4.54
C VAL A 169 -11.87 -10.10 3.53
N ILE A 170 -12.97 -10.75 3.97
CA ILE A 170 -13.66 -11.73 3.12
C ILE A 170 -14.29 -11.06 1.90
N VAL A 171 -15.07 -10.00 2.10
CA VAL A 171 -15.76 -9.31 0.99
C VAL A 171 -14.77 -8.68 0.00
N PRO A 172 -13.72 -7.93 0.41
CA PRO A 172 -12.71 -7.43 -0.52
C PRO A 172 -12.02 -8.53 -1.32
N VAL A 173 -11.65 -9.65 -0.71
CA VAL A 173 -11.02 -10.80 -1.41
C VAL A 173 -11.95 -11.40 -2.44
N ILE A 174 -13.23 -11.59 -2.12
CA ILE A 174 -14.24 -12.14 -3.03
C ILE A 174 -14.39 -11.24 -4.25
N VAL A 175 -14.67 -9.95 -4.05
CA VAL A 175 -14.91 -8.98 -5.12
C VAL A 175 -13.67 -8.83 -6.01
N LYS A 176 -12.50 -8.68 -5.38
CA LYS A 176 -11.22 -8.62 -6.08
C LYS A 176 -11.04 -9.81 -7.04
N ASN A 177 -11.18 -11.03 -6.53
CA ASN A 177 -10.91 -12.23 -7.33
C ASN A 177 -11.92 -12.43 -8.47
N PHE A 178 -13.20 -12.09 -8.28
CA PHE A 178 -14.17 -12.13 -9.38
C PHE A 178 -13.80 -11.14 -10.49
N ILE A 179 -13.44 -9.91 -10.14
CA ILE A 179 -13.03 -8.89 -11.10
C ILE A 179 -11.72 -9.28 -11.82
N LEU A 180 -10.72 -9.77 -11.09
CA LEU A 180 -9.46 -10.21 -11.68
C LEU A 180 -9.66 -11.40 -12.61
N SER A 181 -10.57 -12.35 -12.30
CA SER A 181 -10.91 -13.45 -13.21
C SER A 181 -11.66 -12.97 -14.45
N TYR A 182 -12.56 -11.98 -14.31
CA TYR A 182 -13.23 -11.33 -15.45
C TYR A 182 -12.20 -10.64 -16.36
N LEU A 183 -11.29 -9.85 -15.81
CA LEU A 183 -10.23 -9.20 -16.58
C LEU A 183 -9.30 -10.22 -17.25
N CYS A 184 -8.90 -11.27 -16.51
CA CYS A 184 -8.08 -12.35 -17.06
C CYS A 184 -8.78 -13.06 -18.24
N TYR A 185 -10.08 -13.30 -18.14
CA TYR A 185 -10.88 -13.93 -19.20
C TYR A 185 -10.88 -13.11 -20.50
N HIS A 186 -10.97 -11.78 -20.41
CA HIS A 186 -11.09 -10.90 -21.58
C HIS A 186 -9.75 -10.38 -22.12
N VAL A 187 -8.81 -10.00 -21.22
CA VAL A 187 -7.58 -9.27 -21.60
C VAL A 187 -6.27 -9.94 -21.19
N GLY A 188 -6.33 -11.14 -20.58
CA GLY A 188 -5.15 -11.92 -20.20
C GLY A 188 -4.64 -11.63 -18.78
N TYR A 189 -3.47 -12.18 -18.42
CA TYR A 189 -2.95 -12.16 -17.04
C TYR A 189 -2.27 -10.85 -16.63
N LYS A 190 -1.85 -10.03 -17.59
CA LYS A 190 -1.02 -8.86 -17.31
C LYS A 190 -1.73 -7.81 -16.44
N VAL A 191 -3.02 -7.56 -16.69
CA VAL A 191 -3.82 -6.60 -15.93
C VAL A 191 -4.00 -7.06 -14.47
N PRO A 192 -4.48 -8.29 -14.19
CA PRO A 192 -4.52 -8.82 -12.81
C PRO A 192 -3.16 -8.82 -12.12
N LEU A 193 -2.10 -9.18 -12.83
CA LEU A 193 -0.75 -9.23 -12.30
C LEU A 193 -0.26 -7.84 -11.85
N VAL A 194 -0.43 -6.80 -12.70
CA VAL A 194 -0.06 -5.42 -12.35
C VAL A 194 -0.83 -4.94 -11.12
N TYR A 195 -2.15 -5.17 -11.08
CA TYR A 195 -2.96 -4.82 -9.92
C TYR A 195 -2.42 -5.47 -8.64
N ARG A 196 -2.23 -6.79 -8.63
CA ARG A 196 -1.81 -7.52 -7.44
C ARG A 196 -0.38 -7.21 -7.02
N LEU A 197 0.54 -7.08 -7.98
CA LEU A 197 1.93 -6.71 -7.67
C LEU A 197 2.01 -5.36 -6.96
N VAL A 198 1.13 -4.41 -7.27
CA VAL A 198 1.14 -3.12 -6.61
C VAL A 198 0.38 -3.17 -5.28
N MET A 199 -0.89 -3.64 -5.29
CA MET A 199 -1.75 -3.58 -4.10
C MET A 199 -1.40 -4.60 -3.02
N ASP A 200 -0.89 -5.77 -3.39
CA ASP A 200 -0.58 -6.81 -2.40
C ASP A 200 0.88 -6.70 -1.88
N THR A 201 1.77 -5.89 -2.53
CA THR A 201 3.18 -5.78 -2.09
C THR A 201 3.59 -4.41 -1.53
N TYR A 202 2.79 -3.35 -1.73
CA TYR A 202 3.17 -2.00 -1.27
C TYR A 202 3.49 -1.94 0.23
N ILE A 203 2.80 -2.74 1.05
CA ILE A 203 2.99 -2.80 2.50
C ILE A 203 4.42 -3.19 2.90
N PHE A 204 5.14 -3.94 2.06
CA PHE A 204 6.53 -4.32 2.33
C PHE A 204 7.51 -3.22 1.98
N ILE A 205 7.15 -2.32 1.04
CA ILE A 205 8.03 -1.31 0.45
C ILE A 205 7.95 0.01 1.23
N VAL A 206 6.73 0.43 1.58
CA VAL A 206 6.51 1.76 2.16
C VAL A 206 6.92 1.81 3.63
N PRO A 207 7.64 2.87 4.04
CA PRO A 207 8.12 3.01 5.42
C PRO A 207 7.03 3.42 6.43
N ILE A 208 5.93 3.98 5.94
CA ILE A 208 4.79 4.45 6.72
C ILE A 208 3.49 4.03 6.06
N LEU A 209 2.51 3.71 6.86
CA LEU A 209 1.15 3.36 6.43
C LEU A 209 0.17 4.39 7.00
N PRO A 210 -0.82 4.85 6.22
CA PRO A 210 -1.87 5.72 6.74
C PRO A 210 -2.69 5.00 7.82
N ASP A 211 -2.94 5.67 8.95
CA ASP A 211 -3.76 5.11 10.05
C ASP A 211 -5.26 5.40 9.82
N ILE A 212 -5.77 4.93 8.69
CA ILE A 212 -7.15 5.17 8.27
C ILE A 212 -8.16 4.16 8.84
N GLY A 213 -7.67 3.21 9.64
CA GLY A 213 -8.48 2.14 10.20
C GLY A 213 -8.90 1.07 9.18
N ASP A 214 -9.32 -0.09 9.70
CA ASP A 214 -9.59 -1.28 8.88
C ASP A 214 -10.77 -1.09 7.91
N TYR A 215 -11.84 -0.45 8.34
CA TYR A 215 -13.03 -0.26 7.51
C TYR A 215 -12.77 0.63 6.30
N LEU A 216 -12.12 1.79 6.51
CA LEU A 216 -11.86 2.71 5.41
C LEU A 216 -10.83 2.12 4.44
N ASN A 217 -9.81 1.43 4.97
CA ASN A 217 -8.88 0.68 4.15
C ASN A 217 -9.60 -0.37 3.28
N SER A 218 -10.56 -1.10 3.85
CA SER A 218 -11.35 -2.11 3.14
C SER A 218 -12.25 -1.52 2.06
N ILE A 219 -12.83 -0.34 2.30
CA ILE A 219 -13.59 0.40 1.28
C ILE A 219 -12.69 0.74 0.09
N ILE A 220 -11.45 1.17 0.33
CA ILE A 220 -10.51 1.46 -0.74
C ILE A 220 -10.13 0.17 -1.50
N LEU A 221 -9.82 -0.91 -0.77
CA LEU A 221 -9.49 -2.21 -1.36
C LEU A 221 -10.63 -2.78 -2.22
N LEU A 222 -11.87 -2.49 -1.86
CA LEU A 222 -13.07 -2.87 -2.62
C LEU A 222 -13.30 -1.96 -3.83
N SER A 223 -13.12 -0.65 -3.63
CA SER A 223 -13.44 0.36 -4.65
C SER A 223 -12.49 0.30 -5.85
N VAL A 224 -11.19 0.07 -5.62
CA VAL A 224 -10.20 0.08 -6.71
C VAL A 224 -10.50 -0.96 -7.79
N PRO A 225 -10.65 -2.27 -7.48
CA PRO A 225 -10.98 -3.24 -8.52
C PRO A 225 -12.34 -2.97 -9.17
N PHE A 226 -13.31 -2.45 -8.40
CA PHE A 226 -14.62 -2.10 -8.93
C PHE A 226 -14.58 -0.94 -9.92
N LEU A 227 -13.81 0.12 -9.64
CA LEU A 227 -13.58 1.24 -10.56
C LEU A 227 -12.87 0.78 -11.84
N ILE A 228 -11.87 -0.10 -11.70
CA ILE A 228 -11.20 -0.72 -12.86
C ILE A 228 -12.23 -1.49 -13.70
N TYR A 229 -13.11 -2.27 -13.06
CA TYR A 229 -14.15 -3.04 -13.76
C TYR A 229 -15.13 -2.13 -14.51
N ILE A 230 -15.71 -1.11 -13.86
CA ILE A 230 -16.66 -0.19 -14.49
C ILE A 230 -16.05 0.49 -15.71
N THR A 231 -14.78 0.88 -15.65
CA THR A 231 -14.10 1.53 -16.77
C THR A 231 -13.67 0.55 -17.85
N ALA A 232 -13.27 -0.67 -17.48
CA ALA A 232 -12.84 -1.70 -18.43
C ALA A 232 -14.03 -2.35 -19.15
N PHE A 233 -15.19 -2.47 -18.50
CA PHE A 233 -16.36 -3.14 -19.04
C PHE A 233 -16.81 -2.57 -20.39
N PRO A 234 -17.09 -1.26 -20.54
CA PRO A 234 -17.46 -0.69 -21.85
C PRO A 234 -16.34 -0.84 -22.89
N MET A 235 -15.06 -0.70 -22.49
CA MET A 235 -13.94 -0.89 -23.42
C MET A 235 -13.84 -2.33 -23.96
N ILE A 236 -14.30 -3.31 -23.18
CA ILE A 236 -14.34 -4.71 -23.58
C ILE A 236 -15.56 -4.97 -24.49
N ASP A 237 -16.70 -4.38 -24.15
CA ASP A 237 -17.98 -4.55 -24.85
C ASP A 237 -17.96 -3.86 -26.23
N ASP A 238 -17.47 -2.62 -26.30
CA ASP A 238 -17.31 -1.88 -27.56
C ASP A 238 -16.43 -2.60 -28.60
N ARG A 239 -15.48 -3.43 -28.14
CA ARG A 239 -14.72 -4.29 -29.06
C ARG A 239 -15.59 -5.31 -29.78
N SER A 240 -16.75 -5.65 -29.20
CA SER A 240 -17.75 -6.53 -29.84
C SER A 240 -18.56 -5.79 -30.90
N SER A 241 -18.68 -4.46 -30.82
CA SER A 241 -19.54 -3.61 -31.64
C SER A 241 -18.81 -2.68 -32.64
N LYS A 242 -17.50 -2.85 -32.87
CA LYS A 242 -16.70 -2.13 -33.88
C LYS A 242 -16.61 -0.59 -33.74
N SER A 243 -16.99 0.02 -32.66
CA SER A 243 -16.81 1.43 -32.39
C SER A 243 -15.47 1.76 -31.76
N GLU A 244 -14.88 2.92 -32.10
CA GLU A 244 -13.62 3.36 -31.50
C GLU A 244 -13.81 3.68 -30.00
N PRO A 245 -12.82 3.36 -29.13
CA PRO A 245 -12.96 3.61 -27.72
C PRO A 245 -13.05 5.11 -27.44
N VAL A 246 -14.14 5.52 -26.77
CA VAL A 246 -14.49 6.92 -26.45
C VAL A 246 -13.48 7.64 -25.54
N LEU A 247 -12.58 6.90 -24.88
CA LEU A 247 -11.58 7.47 -23.98
C LEU A 247 -10.20 7.47 -24.63
N ASN A 248 -9.71 8.66 -24.96
CA ASN A 248 -8.32 8.86 -25.39
C ASN A 248 -7.39 8.78 -24.16
N ILE A 249 -6.97 7.53 -23.82
CA ILE A 249 -6.22 7.21 -22.60
C ILE A 249 -4.73 7.60 -22.74
N ASP A 250 -4.27 7.99 -23.94
CA ASP A 250 -2.85 8.33 -24.13
C ASP A 250 -2.42 9.54 -23.29
N ASN A 251 -3.32 10.50 -23.06
CA ASN A 251 -3.08 11.65 -22.18
C ASN A 251 -3.04 11.27 -20.69
N PHE A 252 -3.70 10.20 -20.28
CA PHE A 252 -3.71 9.73 -18.89
C PHE A 252 -2.36 9.18 -18.40
N SER A 253 -1.58 8.61 -19.29
CA SER A 253 -0.25 8.05 -18.97
C SER A 253 0.73 9.12 -18.49
N PHE A 254 0.71 10.32 -19.09
CA PHE A 254 1.58 11.43 -18.72
C PHE A 254 1.23 12.06 -17.37
N LEU A 255 -0.05 12.11 -17.02
CA LEU A 255 -0.53 12.66 -15.74
C LEU A 255 -0.12 11.78 -14.53
N ASN A 256 0.03 10.49 -14.73
CA ASN A 256 0.40 9.59 -13.64
C ASN A 256 1.86 9.77 -13.19
N ILE A 257 2.78 10.11 -14.09
CA ILE A 257 4.20 10.27 -13.76
C ILE A 257 4.43 11.35 -12.70
N PRO A 258 3.97 12.60 -12.87
CA PRO A 258 4.16 13.63 -11.85
C PRO A 258 3.45 13.29 -10.54
N ILE A 259 2.30 12.63 -10.58
CA ILE A 259 1.58 12.21 -9.37
C ILE A 259 2.39 11.15 -8.61
N ILE A 260 2.92 10.14 -9.30
CA ILE A 260 3.78 9.11 -8.68
C ILE A 260 5.02 9.76 -8.06
N ILE A 261 5.70 10.67 -8.78
CA ILE A 261 6.87 11.38 -8.27
C ILE A 261 6.51 12.17 -7.01
N LEU A 262 5.40 12.93 -7.05
CA LEU A 262 4.92 13.71 -5.91
C LEU A 262 4.62 12.81 -4.71
N LEU A 263 3.99 11.67 -4.94
CA LEU A 263 3.63 10.69 -3.91
C LEU A 263 4.89 10.09 -3.26
N VAL A 264 5.89 9.71 -4.06
CA VAL A 264 7.18 9.19 -3.56
C VAL A 264 7.89 10.25 -2.72
N ILE A 265 7.91 11.52 -3.19
CA ILE A 265 8.49 12.63 -2.43
C ILE A 265 7.75 12.83 -1.11
N LEU A 266 6.41 12.86 -1.12
CA LEU A 266 5.57 13.03 0.06
C LEU A 266 5.83 11.93 1.09
N VAL A 267 5.77 10.65 0.66
CA VAL A 267 6.06 9.49 1.52
C VAL A 267 7.46 9.57 2.10
N SER A 268 8.45 9.96 1.29
CA SER A 268 9.83 10.11 1.71
C SER A 268 9.99 11.17 2.79
N LEU A 269 9.33 12.32 2.64
CA LEU A 269 9.39 13.43 3.58
C LEU A 269 8.66 13.12 4.90
N ILE A 270 7.48 12.50 4.83
CA ILE A 270 6.67 12.21 6.02
C ILE A 270 7.23 11.03 6.82
N SER A 271 7.81 10.04 6.14
CA SER A 271 8.34 8.82 6.79
C SER A 271 9.40 9.08 7.85
N GLY A 272 10.08 10.24 7.78
CA GLY A 272 11.25 10.53 8.61
C GLY A 272 12.38 9.51 8.44
N PHE A 273 12.34 8.63 7.42
CA PHE A 273 13.41 7.67 7.14
C PHE A 273 14.64 8.33 6.54
N PHE A 274 14.42 9.31 5.69
CA PHE A 274 15.49 10.07 5.03
C PHE A 274 16.09 11.13 5.95
N PRO A 275 17.26 11.68 5.60
CA PRO A 275 17.88 12.77 6.35
C PRO A 275 16.99 14.02 6.44
N LEU A 276 16.10 14.18 5.47
CA LEU A 276 15.09 15.26 5.44
C LEU A 276 13.72 14.66 5.75
N TYR A 277 12.93 15.34 6.58
CA TYR A 277 11.54 15.00 6.83
C TYR A 277 10.70 16.25 7.11
N MET A 278 9.38 16.13 6.96
CA MET A 278 8.45 17.25 7.04
C MET A 278 7.66 17.19 8.34
N ILE A 279 7.43 18.34 8.95
CA ILE A 279 6.55 18.50 10.11
C ILE A 279 5.57 19.63 9.84
N GLY A 280 4.26 19.40 10.09
CA GLY A 280 3.23 20.44 10.07
C GLY A 280 3.27 21.31 11.34
N ILE A 281 3.02 22.60 11.17
CA ILE A 281 3.05 23.59 12.26
C ILE A 281 1.62 23.87 12.72
N GLY A 282 1.33 23.54 13.97
CA GLY A 282 0.01 23.69 14.60
C GLY A 282 -0.18 24.98 15.40
N SER A 283 0.82 25.86 15.51
CA SER A 283 0.74 27.08 16.32
C SER A 283 1.44 28.27 15.66
N ASP A 284 1.11 29.47 16.10
CA ASP A 284 1.68 30.72 15.59
C ASP A 284 2.91 31.22 16.38
N SER A 285 3.50 30.40 17.22
CA SER A 285 4.64 30.79 18.06
C SER A 285 5.87 31.26 17.26
N MET A 286 5.97 30.90 15.99
CA MET A 286 7.06 31.28 15.10
C MET A 286 6.69 32.34 14.06
N ASN A 287 5.50 32.94 14.18
CA ASN A 287 5.05 34.02 13.33
C ASN A 287 5.98 35.24 13.45
N PRO A 288 6.28 36.02 12.38
CA PRO A 288 5.77 35.88 11.02
C PRO A 288 6.54 34.91 10.11
N LYS A 289 7.65 34.34 10.60
CA LYS A 289 8.52 33.53 9.72
C LYS A 289 7.90 32.18 9.36
N ILE A 290 7.26 31.51 10.30
CA ILE A 290 6.55 30.26 10.12
C ILE A 290 5.21 30.41 10.83
N SER A 291 4.13 30.23 10.10
CA SER A 291 2.75 30.40 10.59
C SER A 291 2.07 29.05 10.77
N LYS A 292 1.02 29.03 11.55
CA LYS A 292 0.12 27.89 11.67
C LYS A 292 -0.40 27.49 10.28
N GLY A 293 -0.40 26.18 10.01
CA GLY A 293 -0.77 25.63 8.69
C GLY A 293 0.40 25.51 7.70
N ASP A 294 1.57 26.09 8.02
CA ASP A 294 2.79 25.81 7.26
C ASP A 294 3.35 24.44 7.59
N ALA A 295 4.15 23.88 6.69
CA ALA A 295 5.02 22.77 7.00
C ALA A 295 6.49 23.18 6.92
N VAL A 296 7.34 22.53 7.70
CA VAL A 296 8.78 22.76 7.67
C VAL A 296 9.54 21.48 7.31
N ILE A 297 10.50 21.59 6.40
CA ILE A 297 11.42 20.50 6.07
C ILE A 297 12.62 20.61 7.00
N ILE A 298 12.85 19.54 7.76
CA ILE A 298 13.85 19.44 8.80
C ILE A 298 14.93 18.47 8.38
N LYS A 299 16.18 18.88 8.53
CA LYS A 299 17.35 18.00 8.38
C LYS A 299 17.70 17.38 9.72
N LYS A 300 17.68 16.04 9.81
CA LYS A 300 18.11 15.30 11.00
C LYS A 300 19.55 15.69 11.38
N ILE A 301 19.79 15.74 12.69
CA ILE A 301 21.15 16.00 13.21
C ILE A 301 21.87 14.67 13.48
N ASN A 302 23.14 14.64 13.09
CA ASN A 302 24.08 13.58 13.42
C ASN A 302 25.00 14.03 14.57
N LYS A 303 25.83 13.15 15.13
CA LYS A 303 26.79 13.50 16.19
C LYS A 303 27.67 14.70 15.83
N ASN A 304 28.05 14.85 14.56
CA ASN A 304 28.92 15.90 14.04
C ASN A 304 28.17 17.14 13.53
N THR A 305 26.83 17.18 13.58
CA THR A 305 26.07 18.36 13.13
C THR A 305 26.22 19.48 14.14
N GLU A 306 26.77 20.61 13.73
CA GLU A 306 26.85 21.81 14.54
C GLU A 306 25.54 22.59 14.46
N ILE A 307 24.97 22.93 15.62
CA ILE A 307 23.81 23.80 15.74
C ILE A 307 24.29 25.18 16.12
N LYS A 308 23.89 26.18 15.34
CA LYS A 308 24.34 27.57 15.51
C LYS A 308 23.24 28.41 16.17
N GLN A 309 23.66 29.50 16.80
CA GLN A 309 22.73 30.53 17.23
C GLN A 309 21.94 31.07 16.02
N LYS A 310 20.65 31.33 16.20
CA LYS A 310 19.66 31.69 15.18
C LYS A 310 19.11 30.52 14.36
N ASP A 311 19.66 29.30 14.46
CA ASP A 311 19.03 28.14 13.83
C ASP A 311 17.63 27.92 14.39
N ILE A 312 16.70 27.49 13.54
CA ILE A 312 15.37 27.02 13.96
C ILE A 312 15.47 25.51 14.11
N ILE A 313 15.21 25.01 15.31
CA ILE A 313 15.31 23.58 15.62
C ILE A 313 13.95 23.00 15.96
N ALA A 314 13.75 21.73 15.59
CA ALA A 314 12.64 20.93 16.06
C ALA A 314 13.13 20.02 17.18
N TYR A 315 12.44 20.01 18.31
CA TYR A 315 12.80 19.22 19.48
C TYR A 315 11.58 18.67 20.20
N ASN A 316 11.77 17.61 20.97
CA ASN A 316 10.71 17.00 21.78
C ASN A 316 10.65 17.69 23.16
N SER A 317 9.49 18.21 23.51
CA SER A 317 9.17 18.80 24.81
C SER A 317 7.83 18.23 25.29
N GLY A 318 7.85 17.48 26.39
CA GLY A 318 6.63 16.90 26.97
C GLY A 318 5.82 15.99 26.03
N GLY A 319 6.49 15.22 25.18
CA GLY A 319 5.84 14.34 24.19
C GLY A 319 5.40 15.03 22.90
N LYS A 320 5.43 16.37 22.82
CA LYS A 320 5.11 17.15 21.63
C LYS A 320 6.37 17.64 20.93
N ILE A 321 6.29 17.78 19.59
CA ILE A 321 7.37 18.39 18.81
C ILE A 321 7.15 19.89 18.78
N VAL A 322 8.15 20.63 19.26
CA VAL A 322 8.20 22.10 19.29
C VAL A 322 9.23 22.57 18.26
N VAL A 323 8.90 23.63 17.53
CA VAL A 323 9.79 24.27 16.55
C VAL A 323 10.05 25.69 16.96
N HIS A 324 11.24 25.98 17.51
CA HIS A 324 11.62 27.30 18.00
C HIS A 324 13.06 27.65 17.57
N ARG A 325 13.41 28.93 17.72
CA ARG A 325 14.72 29.48 17.37
C ARG A 325 15.70 29.35 18.53
N VAL A 326 16.93 28.96 18.25
CA VAL A 326 18.04 28.97 19.21
C VAL A 326 18.48 30.42 19.42
N VAL A 327 18.30 30.92 20.65
CA VAL A 327 18.70 32.28 21.05
C VAL A 327 20.02 32.28 21.80
N ASN A 328 20.36 31.18 22.51
CA ASN A 328 21.64 31.05 23.20
C ASN A 328 22.12 29.60 23.20
N ILE A 329 23.42 29.37 23.24
CA ILE A 329 24.07 28.05 23.34
C ILE A 329 24.92 28.06 24.63
N ASN A 330 24.52 27.25 25.60
CA ASN A 330 25.18 27.11 26.87
C ASN A 330 26.14 25.90 26.80
N LYS A 331 27.45 26.18 26.78
CA LYS A 331 28.49 25.14 26.79
C LYS A 331 29.01 25.00 28.24
N SER A 332 28.75 23.89 28.88
CA SER A 332 29.36 23.45 30.13
C SER A 332 30.37 22.34 29.87
N LYS A 333 31.31 22.08 30.81
CA LYS A 333 32.40 21.11 30.63
C LYS A 333 31.97 19.75 30.06
N ASP A 334 30.73 19.31 30.39
CA ASP A 334 30.22 17.97 29.97
C ASP A 334 28.91 18.01 29.19
N ARG A 335 28.29 19.16 28.96
CA ARG A 335 26.96 19.25 28.34
C ARG A 335 26.78 20.52 27.53
N ILE A 336 26.18 20.37 26.36
CA ILE A 336 25.71 21.49 25.53
C ILE A 336 24.19 21.53 25.63
N THR A 337 23.64 22.68 26.04
CA THR A 337 22.21 22.96 26.04
C THR A 337 21.90 24.20 25.21
N TYR A 338 20.67 24.27 24.72
CA TYR A 338 20.22 25.31 23.82
C TYR A 338 19.02 26.02 24.43
N THR A 339 19.14 27.32 24.65
CA THR A 339 18.00 28.15 25.05
C THR A 339 17.23 28.52 23.80
N THR A 340 15.95 28.23 23.76
CA THR A 340 15.09 28.46 22.61
C THR A 340 14.02 29.51 22.88
N LYS A 341 13.46 30.08 21.80
CA LYS A 341 12.36 31.04 21.87
C LYS A 341 11.55 30.99 20.56
N GLY A 342 10.23 31.01 20.66
CA GLY A 342 9.37 31.26 19.53
C GLY A 342 9.48 32.73 19.06
N ASP A 343 9.51 32.95 17.76
CA ASP A 343 9.71 34.29 17.19
C ASP A 343 8.59 35.27 17.61
N ALA A 344 7.36 34.79 17.79
CA ALA A 344 6.22 35.56 18.29
C ALA A 344 6.14 35.63 19.82
N ASN A 345 6.90 34.83 20.57
CA ASN A 345 6.80 34.78 22.01
C ASN A 345 7.50 35.98 22.66
N LYS A 346 6.99 36.49 23.79
CA LYS A 346 7.63 37.57 24.56
C LYS A 346 8.86 37.08 25.33
N SER A 347 8.79 35.88 25.91
CA SER A 347 9.82 35.26 26.75
C SER A 347 10.52 34.08 26.06
N LYS A 348 11.70 33.73 26.55
CA LYS A 348 12.40 32.49 26.21
C LYS A 348 11.64 31.28 26.78
N ASP A 349 11.87 30.11 26.17
CA ASP A 349 11.30 28.88 26.71
C ASP A 349 11.83 28.59 28.11
N PRO A 350 10.98 28.05 29.01
CA PRO A 350 11.36 27.93 30.44
C PRO A 350 12.46 26.90 30.69
N GLN A 351 12.65 25.95 29.76
CA GLN A 351 13.64 24.89 29.90
C GLN A 351 14.60 24.89 28.73
N ASP A 352 15.90 24.75 29.03
CA ASP A 352 16.92 24.56 28.02
C ASP A 352 16.78 23.18 27.34
N VAL A 353 16.96 23.15 26.04
CA VAL A 353 16.85 21.95 25.23
C VAL A 353 18.18 21.20 25.21
N LYS A 354 18.17 19.93 25.59
CA LYS A 354 19.34 19.04 25.50
C LYS A 354 19.50 18.51 24.08
N ARG A 355 20.73 18.27 23.65
CA ARG A 355 21.01 17.74 22.31
C ARG A 355 20.21 16.49 21.95
N LYS A 356 19.99 15.59 22.91
CA LYS A 356 19.20 14.36 22.72
C LYS A 356 17.72 14.60 22.38
N GLN A 357 17.17 15.74 22.75
CA GLN A 357 15.78 16.10 22.48
C GLN A 357 15.60 16.67 21.08
N ILE A 358 16.70 17.14 20.45
CA ILE A 358 16.65 17.80 19.15
C ILE A 358 16.50 16.73 18.05
N LYS A 359 15.46 16.88 17.27
CA LYS A 359 15.15 16.01 16.13
C LYS A 359 15.86 16.45 14.84
N GLY A 360 16.05 17.78 14.68
CA GLY A 360 16.74 18.32 13.51
C GLY A 360 16.67 19.84 13.41
N ILE A 361 17.26 20.38 12.33
CA ILE A 361 17.33 21.80 12.00
C ILE A 361 16.39 22.07 10.82
N VAL A 362 15.55 23.09 10.93
CA VAL A 362 14.66 23.54 9.86
C VAL A 362 15.50 24.09 8.69
N LYS A 363 15.28 23.59 7.48
CA LYS A 363 15.96 24.02 6.27
C LYS A 363 15.08 24.79 5.31
N LEU A 364 13.81 24.39 5.18
CA LEU A 364 12.87 25.01 4.27
C LEU A 364 11.49 25.09 4.92
N LYS A 365 10.73 26.14 4.57
CA LYS A 365 9.32 26.30 4.87
C LYS A 365 8.50 26.05 3.61
N VAL A 366 7.42 25.28 3.73
CA VAL A 366 6.42 25.08 2.68
C VAL A 366 5.12 25.65 3.20
N PRO A 367 4.66 26.80 2.66
CA PRO A 367 3.48 27.46 3.19
C PRO A 367 2.20 26.67 2.88
N PHE A 368 1.23 26.76 3.80
CA PHE A 368 -0.15 26.26 3.68
C PHE A 368 -0.33 24.73 3.53
N ILE A 369 0.71 23.94 3.32
CA ILE A 369 0.56 22.50 3.01
C ILE A 369 0.03 21.68 4.20
N ALA A 370 0.24 22.14 5.43
CA ALA A 370 -0.30 21.50 6.64
C ALA A 370 -1.65 22.10 7.09
N TYR A 371 -2.19 23.09 6.39
CA TYR A 371 -3.44 23.76 6.77
C TYR A 371 -4.64 22.80 6.86
N PRO A 372 -4.85 21.87 5.91
CA PRO A 372 -5.96 20.92 6.01
C PRO A 372 -5.87 20.04 7.26
N THR A 373 -4.67 19.61 7.63
CA THR A 373 -4.43 18.76 8.81
C THR A 373 -4.67 19.52 10.12
N VAL A 374 -4.19 20.76 10.18
CA VAL A 374 -4.36 21.61 11.36
C VAL A 374 -5.83 21.98 11.54
N TRP A 375 -6.52 22.40 10.48
CA TRP A 375 -7.94 22.75 10.51
C TRP A 375 -8.83 21.59 10.95
N LEU A 376 -8.55 20.36 10.43
CA LEU A 376 -9.32 19.19 10.83
C LEU A 376 -9.03 18.76 12.28
N SER A 377 -7.78 18.89 12.74
CA SER A 377 -7.42 18.63 14.13
C SER A 377 -8.13 19.58 15.08
N GLU A 378 -8.40 20.81 14.67
CA GLU A 378 -9.17 21.78 15.45
C GLU A 378 -10.67 21.44 15.48
N LEU A 379 -11.22 20.95 14.36
CA LEU A 379 -12.62 20.49 14.30
C LEU A 379 -12.89 19.27 15.19
N ILE A 380 -11.90 18.40 15.36
CA ILE A 380 -12.04 17.16 16.15
C ILE A 380 -11.78 17.41 17.65
N ASN A 381 -10.84 18.31 17.99
CA ASN A 381 -10.35 18.51 19.34
C ASN A 381 -10.80 19.85 19.98
N GLY A 382 -11.48 20.70 19.24
CA GLY A 382 -12.11 21.93 19.71
C GLY A 382 -13.57 21.70 20.07
#